data_3828fe2ae50d1db015bce6d806d9b47d
#
_entry.id   3828fe2ae50d1db015bce6d806d9b47d
#
_cell.length_a   1.000
_cell.length_b   1.000
_cell.length_c   1.000
_cell.angle_alpha   90.00
_cell.angle_beta   90.00
_cell.angle_gamma   90.00
#
_symmetry.space_group_name_H-M   'P 1'
#
loop_
_entity.id
_entity.type
_entity.pdbx_description
1 polymer ?
#
loop_
_entity_poly.entity_id
_entity_poly.type
_entity_poly.pdbx_seq_one_letter_code
_entity_poly.pdbx_strand_id
1 'polypeptide(L)'
;VLPLQDGEFYHYGTSREMISSTMAIQNLVYDQRAIMHLGVKAHPSIFTQNCHHEIAFLPSNQNTWIENSWIPSSWTLTHENIITGVPQNQWCITLQPGVCVDVVPIGDAQWVLRPYGFNDAMRGALHDNSTEYLGIPVTEWLAGHGISADEIDGNSDLQNSRIFPVCSDIEQMGQLLRWMTDADACNMLEVWRGCQRLSANEISDMANLRRLQQQRLALRKENLTSMAKNHRCSVFYQTNLKDLAREFHNLQVPVPQPLPETEPILKRINDHMFRSQLLELNGQGGAAESARAFSLLAEGLTEDVLLHRQMPHMDVYSDQIVWGRSPVRIDLAGGWTDTPPYCLTSGGSVVNMAIELNGQPPLQAYIKPSSEFRIVLRSIDLGAIETLATWEELADFAKVGSPFSIPKAALALAGFLPKFCEKKYRSLEDQLRDFGCGIEVTLLSAIPAGSGLGTSSILAATVLGAISNFCGLGWSKNEICNRTLVLEQLLTTGGGWQDQYGGVFQGVKLLQTQAGFDQSASVRWAPDTLFTDAEFRPC
;
A
#
# COMPACT_ATOMS: atom_id res chain seq x y z
N VAL A 1 -24.07 28.36 -3.49
CA VAL A 1 -23.02 27.85 -2.57
C VAL A 1 -23.60 26.64 -1.88
N LEU A 2 -23.01 25.47 -2.11
CA LEU A 2 -23.36 24.24 -1.37
C LEU A 2 -22.42 24.15 -0.16
N PRO A 3 -22.91 24.18 1.08
CA PRO A 3 -22.08 23.93 2.24
C PRO A 3 -21.66 22.47 2.25
N LEU A 4 -20.37 22.20 2.45
CA LEU A 4 -19.87 20.86 2.77
C LEU A 4 -20.19 20.59 4.24
N GLN A 5 -21.05 19.61 4.50
CA GLN A 5 -21.23 19.09 5.87
C GLN A 5 -19.91 18.41 6.29
N ASP A 6 -19.43 18.74 7.49
CA ASP A 6 -18.18 18.18 8.06
C ASP A 6 -16.92 18.47 7.23
N GLY A 7 -16.95 19.53 6.39
CA GLY A 7 -15.78 19.96 5.63
C GLY A 7 -14.76 20.65 6.54
N GLU A 8 -13.48 20.25 6.41
CA GLU A 8 -12.36 20.90 7.07
C GLU A 8 -11.49 21.65 6.07
N PHE A 9 -10.86 22.74 6.50
CA PHE A 9 -9.97 23.56 5.68
C PHE A 9 -8.57 23.56 6.27
N TYR A 10 -7.60 23.06 5.49
CA TYR A 10 -6.19 23.04 5.87
C TYR A 10 -5.43 24.09 5.06
N HIS A 11 -4.91 25.10 5.75
CA HIS A 11 -4.19 26.20 5.15
C HIS A 11 -2.67 25.99 5.19
N TYR A 12 -1.96 26.40 4.15
CA TYR A 12 -0.52 26.30 3.98
C TYR A 12 0.12 27.67 3.70
N GLY A 13 -0.46 28.75 4.21
CA GLY A 13 -0.03 30.10 3.90
C GLY A 13 1.20 30.59 4.67
N THR A 14 1.54 29.92 5.77
CA THR A 14 2.69 30.28 6.62
C THR A 14 3.51 29.04 6.98
N SER A 15 4.75 29.25 7.42
CA SER A 15 5.65 28.20 7.90
C SER A 15 5.02 27.36 9.03
N ARG A 16 4.36 28.02 9.97
CA ARG A 16 3.65 27.39 11.08
C ARG A 16 2.48 26.52 10.58
N GLU A 17 1.68 27.07 9.67
CA GLU A 17 0.53 26.36 9.11
C GLU A 17 0.93 25.17 8.25
N MET A 18 2.06 25.22 7.56
CA MET A 18 2.61 24.09 6.83
C MET A 18 2.79 22.87 7.76
N ILE A 19 3.38 23.05 8.93
CA ILE A 19 3.60 21.95 9.88
C ILE A 19 2.29 21.50 10.53
N SER A 20 1.47 22.43 11.02
CA SER A 20 0.22 22.10 11.72
C SER A 20 -0.81 21.44 10.80
N SER A 21 -0.98 21.95 9.57
CA SER A 21 -1.89 21.37 8.57
C SER A 21 -1.42 19.99 8.10
N THR A 22 -0.12 19.81 7.87
CA THR A 22 0.43 18.50 7.51
C THR A 22 0.22 17.49 8.64
N MET A 23 0.44 17.87 9.90
CA MET A 23 0.21 16.98 11.04
C MET A 23 -1.27 16.62 11.17
N ALA A 24 -2.18 17.58 11.00
CA ALA A 24 -3.62 17.36 11.07
C ALA A 24 -4.09 16.38 9.96
N ILE A 25 -3.66 16.60 8.70
CA ILE A 25 -3.99 15.72 7.57
C ILE A 25 -3.44 14.30 7.79
N GLN A 26 -2.20 14.16 8.26
CA GLN A 26 -1.62 12.84 8.53
C GLN A 26 -2.37 12.11 9.65
N ASN A 27 -2.86 12.81 10.67
CA ASN A 27 -3.64 12.22 11.76
C ASN A 27 -5.01 11.69 11.31
N LEU A 28 -5.56 12.14 10.17
CA LEU A 28 -6.77 11.56 9.58
C LEU A 28 -6.56 10.11 9.12
N VAL A 29 -5.34 9.76 8.71
CA VAL A 29 -5.00 8.43 8.20
C VAL A 29 -4.40 7.55 9.31
N TYR A 30 -3.49 8.11 10.10
CA TYR A 30 -2.77 7.38 11.14
C TYR A 30 -2.28 8.32 12.23
N ASP A 31 -2.62 8.02 13.49
CA ASP A 31 -2.17 8.83 14.63
C ASP A 31 -0.63 8.90 14.69
N GLN A 32 -0.09 10.09 14.45
CA GLN A 32 1.36 10.32 14.40
C GLN A 32 2.05 9.99 15.74
N ARG A 33 1.31 10.01 16.85
CA ARG A 33 1.85 9.61 18.16
C ARG A 33 2.16 8.11 18.22
N ALA A 34 1.42 7.29 17.48
CA ALA A 34 1.67 5.85 17.41
C ALA A 34 3.01 5.52 16.71
N ILE A 35 3.47 6.36 15.79
CA ILE A 35 4.78 6.20 15.12
C ILE A 35 5.94 6.35 16.11
N MET A 36 5.78 7.12 17.17
CA MET A 36 6.80 7.30 18.21
C MET A 36 7.16 5.98 18.91
N HIS A 37 6.20 5.09 19.12
CA HIS A 37 6.42 3.76 19.70
C HIS A 37 7.33 2.88 18.83
N LEU A 38 7.39 3.17 17.53
CA LEU A 38 8.28 2.49 16.59
C LEU A 38 9.70 3.10 16.54
N GLY A 39 9.96 4.17 17.30
CA GLY A 39 11.22 4.89 17.27
C GLY A 39 11.52 5.63 15.96
N VAL A 40 10.49 5.91 15.16
CA VAL A 40 10.64 6.58 13.84
C VAL A 40 10.73 8.10 13.99
N LYS A 41 10.01 8.67 14.94
CA LYS A 41 10.02 10.11 15.23
C LYS A 41 10.24 10.35 16.74
N ALA A 42 11.01 11.35 17.08
CA ALA A 42 11.18 11.80 18.46
C ALA A 42 9.99 12.67 18.93
N HIS A 43 9.30 13.36 17.99
CA HIS A 43 8.11 14.17 18.26
C HIS A 43 7.19 14.16 17.00
N PRO A 44 5.85 14.19 17.15
CA PRO A 44 4.90 14.17 16.02
C PRO A 44 5.10 15.30 14.99
N SER A 45 5.52 16.49 15.43
CA SER A 45 5.74 17.67 14.57
C SER A 45 7.13 17.75 13.94
N ILE A 46 7.91 16.66 13.95
CA ILE A 46 9.17 16.57 13.22
C ILE A 46 8.91 15.94 11.87
N PHE A 47 9.26 16.64 10.79
CA PHE A 47 9.12 16.18 9.42
C PHE A 47 10.47 16.26 8.70
N THR A 48 10.87 15.14 8.11
CA THR A 48 12.05 15.05 7.24
C THR A 48 11.61 14.52 5.89
N GLN A 49 11.84 15.24 4.83
CA GLN A 49 11.39 14.90 3.49
C GLN A 49 12.52 15.04 2.48
N ASN A 50 12.86 13.94 1.83
CA ASN A 50 13.90 13.92 0.79
C ASN A 50 15.19 14.63 1.21
N CYS A 51 15.72 14.31 2.37
CA CYS A 51 16.94 14.90 2.92
C CYS A 51 17.94 13.82 3.33
N HIS A 52 19.20 14.24 3.44
CA HIS A 52 20.24 13.49 4.14
C HIS A 52 20.49 14.17 5.50
N HIS A 53 20.34 13.46 6.60
CA HIS A 53 20.67 13.99 7.91
C HIS A 53 21.40 12.95 8.76
N GLU A 54 22.43 13.43 9.48
CA GLU A 54 23.23 12.64 10.41
C GLU A 54 22.95 12.99 11.87
N ILE A 55 22.04 13.95 12.12
CA ILE A 55 21.65 14.39 13.46
C ILE A 55 20.65 13.42 14.08
N ALA A 56 20.71 13.27 15.41
CA ALA A 56 19.71 12.59 16.20
C ALA A 56 18.67 13.61 16.71
N PHE A 57 17.41 13.39 16.38
CA PHE A 57 16.33 14.23 16.90
C PHE A 57 16.00 13.91 18.35
N LEU A 58 15.75 14.96 19.11
CA LEU A 58 15.26 14.91 20.49
C LEU A 58 13.77 15.29 20.55
N PRO A 59 13.04 14.91 21.61
CA PRO A 59 11.66 15.35 21.80
C PRO A 59 11.47 16.88 21.87
N SER A 60 12.54 17.61 22.16
CA SER A 60 12.57 19.09 22.17
C SER A 60 12.61 19.71 20.77
N ASN A 61 12.98 18.97 19.72
CA ASN A 61 13.01 19.46 18.34
C ASN A 61 11.59 19.50 17.74
N GLN A 62 10.68 20.24 18.37
CA GLN A 62 9.28 20.38 17.93
C GLN A 62 9.17 21.37 16.76
N ASN A 63 8.13 21.24 15.96
CA ASN A 63 7.83 22.10 14.82
C ASN A 63 9.04 22.23 13.86
N THR A 64 9.66 21.09 13.56
CA THR A 64 10.83 21.02 12.69
C THR A 64 10.46 20.44 11.33
N TRP A 65 10.90 21.11 10.26
CA TRP A 65 10.74 20.66 8.87
C TRP A 65 12.07 20.71 8.13
N ILE A 66 12.51 19.59 7.59
CA ILE A 66 13.73 19.52 6.77
C ILE A 66 13.35 18.94 5.42
N GLU A 67 13.60 19.69 4.36
CA GLU A 67 13.27 19.25 3.00
C GLU A 67 14.42 19.54 2.03
N ASN A 68 14.72 18.55 1.17
CA ASN A 68 15.71 18.64 0.10
C ASN A 68 17.07 19.21 0.56
N SER A 69 17.53 18.79 1.72
CA SER A 69 18.68 19.36 2.42
C SER A 69 19.66 18.32 2.91
N TRP A 70 20.93 18.71 3.04
CA TRP A 70 22.00 17.93 3.63
C TRP A 70 22.37 18.51 4.99
N ILE A 71 22.20 17.74 6.07
CA ILE A 71 22.42 18.14 7.46
C ILE A 71 23.44 17.20 8.10
N PRO A 72 24.73 17.57 8.16
CA PRO A 72 25.76 16.75 8.81
C PRO A 72 25.60 16.72 10.33
N SER A 73 26.29 15.78 10.98
CA SER A 73 26.27 15.58 12.44
C SER A 73 26.76 16.79 13.26
N SER A 74 27.46 17.73 12.63
CA SER A 74 27.94 18.98 13.22
C SER A 74 26.85 20.05 13.40
N TRP A 75 25.63 19.82 12.93
CA TRP A 75 24.53 20.74 13.17
C TRP A 75 23.80 20.41 14.47
N THR A 76 23.35 21.47 15.14
CA THR A 76 22.47 21.40 16.31
C THR A 76 21.18 22.14 16.00
N LEU A 77 20.04 21.46 16.11
CA LEU A 77 18.70 22.04 15.94
C LEU A 77 18.04 22.20 17.31
N THR A 78 17.18 23.21 17.41
CA THR A 78 16.35 23.44 18.58
C THR A 78 14.89 23.13 18.30
N HIS A 79 14.02 24.11 18.20
CA HIS A 79 12.61 23.96 17.81
C HIS A 79 12.20 25.08 16.86
N GLU A 80 11.11 24.86 16.13
CA GLU A 80 10.63 25.82 15.12
C GLU A 80 11.68 26.13 14.05
N ASN A 81 12.38 25.09 13.60
CA ASN A 81 13.40 25.19 12.56
C ASN A 81 12.88 24.58 11.24
N ILE A 82 12.84 25.38 10.18
CA ILE A 82 12.57 24.94 8.82
C ILE A 82 13.84 25.08 8.00
N ILE A 83 14.25 23.99 7.34
CA ILE A 83 15.49 23.93 6.56
C ILE A 83 15.17 23.39 5.18
N THR A 84 15.42 24.20 4.15
CA THR A 84 15.12 23.84 2.77
C THR A 84 16.29 24.13 1.84
N GLY A 85 16.53 23.22 0.88
CA GLY A 85 17.46 23.44 -0.21
C GLY A 85 18.95 23.46 0.15
N VAL A 86 19.35 23.16 1.36
CA VAL A 86 20.75 23.21 1.81
C VAL A 86 21.58 22.16 1.06
N PRO A 87 22.62 22.55 0.31
CA PRO A 87 23.48 21.63 -0.43
C PRO A 87 24.36 20.79 0.51
N GLN A 88 25.05 19.79 -0.04
CA GLN A 88 26.06 19.03 0.71
C GLN A 88 27.11 19.96 1.30
N ASN A 89 27.36 19.85 2.59
CA ASN A 89 28.22 20.75 3.35
C ASN A 89 28.87 20.05 4.56
N GLN A 90 29.82 20.75 5.20
CA GLN A 90 30.48 20.35 6.45
C GLN A 90 30.33 21.46 7.53
N TRP A 91 29.24 22.23 7.47
CA TRP A 91 29.07 23.37 8.38
C TRP A 91 28.87 22.91 9.82
N CYS A 92 29.39 23.70 10.74
CA CYS A 92 29.11 23.58 12.16
C CYS A 92 28.12 24.69 12.56
N ILE A 93 26.82 24.35 12.58
CA ILE A 93 25.74 25.33 12.78
C ILE A 93 24.92 24.94 14.02
N THR A 94 24.59 25.93 14.83
CA THR A 94 23.56 25.83 15.87
C THR A 94 22.42 26.76 15.49
N LEU A 95 21.28 26.24 15.11
CA LEU A 95 20.07 27.02 14.85
C LEU A 95 19.35 27.28 16.17
N GLN A 96 19.18 28.55 16.48
CA GLN A 96 18.40 29.00 17.63
C GLN A 96 16.90 28.73 17.44
N PRO A 97 16.09 28.77 18.52
CA PRO A 97 14.64 28.64 18.40
C PRO A 97 14.04 29.61 17.39
N GLY A 98 13.17 29.11 16.51
CA GLY A 98 12.50 29.94 15.52
C GLY A 98 13.36 30.37 14.32
N VAL A 99 14.62 29.97 14.23
CA VAL A 99 15.47 30.29 13.06
C VAL A 99 15.29 29.26 11.98
N CYS A 100 14.96 29.73 10.78
CA CYS A 100 14.76 28.93 9.57
C CYS A 100 15.80 29.29 8.51
N VAL A 101 16.09 28.34 7.61
CA VAL A 101 17.10 28.51 6.55
C VAL A 101 16.57 27.97 5.23
N ASP A 102 16.65 28.80 4.20
CA ASP A 102 16.39 28.42 2.83
C ASP A 102 17.62 28.73 1.96
N VAL A 103 18.03 27.77 1.13
CA VAL A 103 19.14 27.94 0.18
C VAL A 103 18.61 27.71 -1.22
N VAL A 104 18.60 28.76 -2.03
CA VAL A 104 18.03 28.75 -3.37
C VAL A 104 19.13 28.80 -4.42
N PRO A 105 19.24 27.80 -5.31
CA PRO A 105 20.19 27.86 -6.42
C PRO A 105 19.77 28.92 -7.44
N ILE A 106 20.71 29.76 -7.85
CA ILE A 106 20.56 30.74 -8.91
C ILE A 106 21.68 30.58 -9.96
N GLY A 107 21.47 31.09 -11.17
CA GLY A 107 22.47 30.95 -12.24
C GLY A 107 22.97 29.52 -12.41
N ASP A 108 24.22 29.36 -12.85
CA ASP A 108 24.79 28.03 -13.11
C ASP A 108 25.49 27.39 -11.91
N ALA A 109 26.06 28.20 -10.99
CA ALA A 109 26.91 27.71 -9.90
C ALA A 109 26.78 28.50 -8.58
N GLN A 110 25.76 29.34 -8.43
CA GLN A 110 25.58 30.19 -7.26
C GLN A 110 24.34 29.79 -6.47
N TRP A 111 24.30 30.19 -5.19
CA TRP A 111 23.17 30.03 -4.29
C TRP A 111 22.89 31.34 -3.57
N VAL A 112 21.63 31.57 -3.26
CA VAL A 112 21.22 32.62 -2.32
C VAL A 112 20.99 31.98 -0.95
N LEU A 113 21.60 32.54 0.05
CA LEU A 113 21.37 32.14 1.44
C LEU A 113 20.27 33.04 2.05
N ARG A 114 19.18 32.42 2.49
CA ARG A 114 18.01 33.12 3.06
C ARG A 114 17.66 32.55 4.44
N PRO A 115 18.31 33.02 5.53
CA PRO A 115 17.80 32.80 6.88
C PRO A 115 16.56 33.67 7.11
N TYR A 116 15.58 33.17 7.89
CA TYR A 116 14.36 33.89 8.24
C TYR A 116 13.76 33.33 9.53
N GLY A 117 12.88 34.09 10.19
CA GLY A 117 12.20 33.66 11.41
C GLY A 117 10.95 32.84 11.12
N PHE A 118 10.68 31.83 11.91
CA PHE A 118 9.52 30.94 11.80
C PHE A 118 8.17 31.69 11.75
N ASN A 119 8.09 32.83 12.47
CA ASN A 119 6.90 33.66 12.53
C ASN A 119 7.06 34.99 11.76
N ASP A 120 8.18 35.22 11.05
CA ASP A 120 8.41 36.46 10.33
C ASP A 120 7.35 36.63 9.20
N ALA A 121 6.75 37.81 9.14
CA ALA A 121 5.87 38.19 8.06
C ALA A 121 6.62 38.53 6.75
N MET A 122 7.92 38.78 6.83
CA MET A 122 8.81 39.21 5.72
C MET A 122 8.28 40.40 4.94
N ARG A 123 7.56 41.32 5.60
CA ARG A 123 7.02 42.58 5.04
C ARG A 123 6.91 43.64 6.11
N GLY A 124 6.91 44.88 5.69
CA GLY A 124 6.85 46.06 6.57
C GLY A 124 8.02 46.99 6.34
N ALA A 125 7.89 48.23 6.77
CA ALA A 125 8.92 49.26 6.58
C ALA A 125 10.15 49.02 7.50
N LEU A 126 11.36 49.17 6.98
CA LEU A 126 12.61 48.93 7.70
C LEU A 126 12.81 49.79 8.95
N HIS A 127 12.16 50.96 9.00
CA HIS A 127 12.24 51.88 10.15
C HIS A 127 11.13 51.66 11.18
N ASP A 128 10.20 50.74 10.91
CA ASP A 128 9.12 50.37 11.82
C ASP A 128 9.60 49.26 12.77
N ASN A 129 9.61 49.55 14.06
CA ASN A 129 9.99 48.56 15.08
C ASN A 129 9.05 47.36 15.19
N SER A 130 7.87 47.41 14.54
CA SER A 130 6.97 46.26 14.43
C SER A 130 7.35 45.30 13.30
N THR A 131 8.28 45.70 12.41
CA THR A 131 8.81 44.86 11.35
C THR A 131 9.90 43.95 11.93
N GLU A 132 9.62 42.65 11.93
CA GLU A 132 10.53 41.64 12.50
C GLU A 132 11.33 40.92 11.41
N TYR A 133 12.57 40.59 11.74
CA TYR A 133 13.44 39.69 10.99
C TYR A 133 14.21 38.80 11.98
N LEU A 134 14.18 37.49 11.75
CA LEU A 134 14.70 36.46 12.67
C LEU A 134 14.12 36.57 14.10
N GLY A 135 12.85 37.00 14.18
CA GLY A 135 12.11 37.12 15.45
C GLY A 135 12.49 38.33 16.32
N ILE A 136 13.29 39.27 15.80
CA ILE A 136 13.62 40.53 16.47
C ILE A 136 13.30 41.71 15.54
N PRO A 137 13.13 42.95 16.08
CA PRO A 137 12.95 44.11 15.23
C PRO A 137 14.08 44.23 14.20
N VAL A 138 13.73 44.48 12.94
CA VAL A 138 14.73 44.59 11.86
C VAL A 138 15.76 45.67 12.11
N THR A 139 15.37 46.77 12.80
CA THR A 139 16.27 47.84 13.23
C THR A 139 17.33 47.36 14.21
N GLU A 140 16.99 46.47 15.14
CA GLU A 140 17.89 45.83 16.08
C GLU A 140 18.85 44.88 15.38
N TRP A 141 18.32 44.04 14.45
CA TRP A 141 19.15 43.15 13.65
C TRP A 141 20.20 43.90 12.84
N LEU A 142 19.81 44.99 12.15
CA LEU A 142 20.71 45.83 11.38
C LEU A 142 21.80 46.45 12.27
N ALA A 143 21.40 47.01 13.41
CA ALA A 143 22.35 47.63 14.36
C ALA A 143 23.34 46.62 14.91
N GLY A 144 22.89 45.42 15.31
CA GLY A 144 23.72 44.33 15.81
C GLY A 144 24.75 43.83 14.79
N HIS A 145 24.44 43.88 13.50
CA HIS A 145 25.34 43.47 12.42
C HIS A 145 26.16 44.64 11.83
N GLY A 146 25.99 45.86 12.34
CA GLY A 146 26.70 47.07 11.84
C GLY A 146 26.28 47.46 10.41
N ILE A 147 25.06 47.20 10.03
CA ILE A 147 24.49 47.47 8.70
C ILE A 147 23.63 48.73 8.80
N SER A 148 23.83 49.71 7.88
CA SER A 148 22.91 50.82 7.69
C SER A 148 21.70 50.43 6.86
N ALA A 149 20.52 50.95 7.20
CA ALA A 149 19.32 50.74 6.40
C ALA A 149 19.49 51.19 4.93
N ASP A 150 20.29 52.23 4.70
CA ASP A 150 20.60 52.72 3.34
C ASP A 150 21.43 51.72 2.53
N GLU A 151 22.18 50.80 3.15
CA GLU A 151 22.96 49.77 2.48
C GLU A 151 22.05 48.65 1.87
N ILE A 152 20.81 48.53 2.35
CA ILE A 152 19.85 47.51 1.95
C ILE A 152 18.59 48.08 1.28
N ASP A 153 18.67 49.34 0.78
CA ASP A 153 17.56 50.04 0.14
C ASP A 153 16.50 50.58 1.12
N GLY A 154 16.96 51.43 2.04
CA GLY A 154 16.33 51.87 3.32
C GLY A 154 14.93 52.50 3.24
N ASN A 155 14.37 52.78 2.08
CA ASN A 155 13.01 53.29 1.91
C ASN A 155 12.00 52.20 1.46
N SER A 156 12.44 50.96 1.34
CA SER A 156 11.64 49.85 0.85
C SER A 156 11.02 49.00 1.96
N ASP A 157 9.99 48.28 1.63
CA ASP A 157 9.47 47.16 2.43
C ASP A 157 10.55 46.07 2.57
N LEU A 158 10.63 45.42 3.74
CA LEU A 158 11.58 44.35 4.02
C LEU A 158 11.61 43.28 2.90
N GLN A 159 10.47 42.99 2.28
CA GLN A 159 10.35 42.06 1.18
C GLN A 159 11.19 42.44 -0.07
N ASN A 160 11.42 43.75 -0.26
CA ASN A 160 12.21 44.32 -1.36
C ASN A 160 13.65 44.65 -0.98
N SER A 161 14.00 44.50 0.31
CA SER A 161 15.33 44.85 0.83
C SER A 161 16.35 43.77 0.48
N ARG A 162 17.51 44.19 -0.05
CA ARG A 162 18.58 43.28 -0.52
C ARG A 162 19.48 42.85 0.63
N ILE A 163 19.00 41.91 1.46
CA ILE A 163 19.71 41.40 2.63
C ILE A 163 20.33 40.02 2.43
N PHE A 164 19.89 39.26 1.42
CA PHE A 164 20.28 37.86 1.21
C PHE A 164 21.50 37.74 0.31
N PRO A 165 22.66 37.25 0.83
CA PRO A 165 23.89 37.17 0.04
C PRO A 165 23.83 36.06 -1.00
N VAL A 166 24.42 36.32 -2.18
CA VAL A 166 24.71 35.36 -3.22
C VAL A 166 26.09 34.79 -3.00
N CYS A 167 26.19 33.48 -2.91
CA CYS A 167 27.42 32.74 -2.62
C CYS A 167 27.77 31.79 -3.74
N SER A 168 29.05 31.70 -4.10
CA SER A 168 29.60 30.65 -4.97
C SER A 168 30.39 29.60 -4.18
N ASP A 169 30.82 29.94 -2.99
CA ASP A 169 31.56 29.08 -2.07
C ASP A 169 30.63 28.58 -0.94
N ILE A 170 30.54 27.27 -0.82
CA ILE A 170 29.64 26.61 0.15
C ILE A 170 30.17 26.85 1.59
N GLU A 171 31.45 26.81 1.85
CA GLU A 171 32.00 27.02 3.18
C GLU A 171 31.84 28.49 3.65
N GLN A 172 32.06 29.45 2.73
CA GLN A 172 31.77 30.85 2.99
C GLN A 172 30.28 31.07 3.30
N MET A 173 29.38 30.36 2.62
CA MET A 173 27.93 30.42 2.87
C MET A 173 27.58 29.95 4.29
N GLY A 174 28.22 28.89 4.79
CA GLY A 174 28.06 28.46 6.19
C GLY A 174 28.52 29.49 7.22
N GLN A 175 29.63 30.19 6.93
CA GLN A 175 30.11 31.27 7.79
C GLN A 175 29.17 32.48 7.79
N LEU A 176 28.63 32.83 6.62
CA LEU A 176 27.62 33.89 6.48
C LEU A 176 26.33 33.51 7.22
N LEU A 177 25.89 32.26 7.16
CA LEU A 177 24.72 31.78 7.89
C LEU A 177 24.91 31.99 9.41
N ARG A 178 26.06 31.56 9.94
CA ARG A 178 26.37 31.77 11.37
C ARG A 178 26.32 33.22 11.76
N TRP A 179 26.95 34.08 10.98
CA TRP A 179 26.99 35.53 11.25
C TRP A 179 25.59 36.15 11.14
N MET A 180 24.80 35.83 10.12
CA MET A 180 23.47 36.41 9.94
C MET A 180 22.49 36.02 11.06
N THR A 181 22.68 34.82 11.65
CA THR A 181 21.81 34.32 12.73
C THR A 181 22.35 34.67 14.15
N ASP A 182 23.63 35.00 14.27
CA ASP A 182 24.28 35.40 15.51
C ASP A 182 25.48 36.30 15.17
N ALA A 183 25.31 37.62 15.37
CA ALA A 183 26.32 38.62 15.03
C ALA A 183 27.64 38.45 15.81
N ASP A 184 27.59 37.85 16.99
CA ASP A 184 28.76 37.64 17.86
C ASP A 184 29.53 36.35 17.50
N ALA A 185 28.95 35.45 16.69
CA ALA A 185 29.57 34.18 16.36
C ALA A 185 30.85 34.31 15.52
N CYS A 186 30.90 35.28 14.61
CA CYS A 186 32.05 35.61 13.76
C CYS A 186 31.82 36.97 13.08
N ASN A 187 32.87 37.57 12.52
CA ASN A 187 32.73 38.84 11.79
C ASN A 187 32.77 38.56 10.27
N MET A 188 31.63 38.70 9.59
CA MET A 188 31.49 38.50 8.13
C MET A 188 30.94 39.74 7.42
N LEU A 189 30.89 40.89 8.08
CA LEU A 189 30.30 42.13 7.54
C LEU A 189 30.93 42.54 6.19
N GLU A 190 32.26 42.59 6.11
CA GLU A 190 32.94 42.98 4.87
C GLU A 190 32.75 41.94 3.73
N VAL A 191 32.66 40.68 4.08
CA VAL A 191 32.34 39.61 3.10
C VAL A 191 30.91 39.78 2.61
N TRP A 192 29.96 40.01 3.51
CA TRP A 192 28.55 40.24 3.18
C TRP A 192 28.39 41.52 2.31
N ARG A 193 29.09 42.59 2.63
CA ARG A 193 29.12 43.80 1.79
C ARG A 193 29.67 43.55 0.39
N GLY A 194 30.67 42.69 0.27
CA GLY A 194 31.29 42.31 -1.01
C GLY A 194 30.45 41.37 -1.85
N CYS A 195 29.45 40.68 -1.27
CA CYS A 195 28.57 39.82 -2.01
C CYS A 195 27.51 40.62 -2.80
N GLN A 196 27.11 40.10 -3.99
CA GLN A 196 25.82 40.46 -4.53
C GLN A 196 24.76 40.05 -3.52
N ARG A 197 23.76 40.89 -3.34
CA ARG A 197 22.62 40.58 -2.45
C ARG A 197 21.32 40.70 -3.20
N LEU A 198 20.35 39.86 -2.84
CA LEU A 198 19.02 39.85 -3.41
C LEU A 198 17.96 40.09 -2.33
N SER A 199 16.83 40.63 -2.72
CA SER A 199 15.62 40.69 -1.92
C SER A 199 14.81 39.37 -2.01
N ALA A 200 13.83 39.20 -1.14
CA ALA A 200 12.94 38.03 -1.21
C ALA A 200 12.20 37.92 -2.55
N ASN A 201 11.78 39.04 -3.12
CA ASN A 201 11.13 39.08 -4.43
C ASN A 201 12.09 38.68 -5.56
N GLU A 202 13.31 39.27 -5.57
CA GLU A 202 14.32 38.96 -6.59
C GLU A 202 14.74 37.49 -6.56
N ILE A 203 14.78 36.84 -5.39
CA ILE A 203 15.06 35.40 -5.27
C ILE A 203 14.01 34.58 -6.03
N SER A 204 12.72 34.92 -5.92
CA SER A 204 11.64 34.22 -6.61
C SER A 204 11.80 34.29 -8.14
N ASP A 205 12.25 35.43 -8.66
CA ASP A 205 12.43 35.64 -10.10
C ASP A 205 13.72 34.98 -10.63
N MET A 206 14.76 34.88 -9.81
CA MET A 206 16.08 34.39 -10.21
C MET A 206 16.34 32.91 -9.89
N ALA A 207 15.43 32.24 -9.19
CA ALA A 207 15.58 30.84 -8.79
C ALA A 207 15.79 29.91 -10.01
N ASN A 208 16.87 29.12 -9.98
CA ASN A 208 17.12 28.10 -11.00
C ASN A 208 16.38 26.79 -10.67
N LEU A 209 15.14 26.67 -11.16
CA LEU A 209 14.29 25.51 -10.91
C LEU A 209 14.87 24.19 -11.43
N ARG A 210 15.70 24.26 -12.48
CA ARG A 210 16.37 23.06 -13.03
C ARG A 210 17.40 22.52 -12.06
N ARG A 211 18.23 23.38 -11.47
CA ARG A 211 19.22 22.99 -10.45
C ARG A 211 18.53 22.48 -9.17
N LEU A 212 17.46 23.13 -8.76
CA LEU A 212 16.65 22.69 -7.62
C LEU A 212 16.12 21.26 -7.86
N GLN A 213 15.60 20.99 -9.04
CA GLN A 213 15.12 19.65 -9.41
C GLN A 213 16.26 18.63 -9.46
N GLN A 214 17.44 18.99 -9.96
CA GLN A 214 18.62 18.11 -9.95
C GLN A 214 19.04 17.73 -8.54
N GLN A 215 19.08 18.71 -7.62
CA GLN A 215 19.37 18.46 -6.19
C GLN A 215 18.34 17.51 -5.57
N ARG A 216 17.05 17.73 -5.82
CA ARG A 216 15.96 16.86 -5.37
C ARG A 216 16.15 15.42 -5.85
N LEU A 217 16.46 15.24 -7.12
CA LEU A 217 16.65 13.91 -7.72
C LEU A 217 17.90 13.21 -7.16
N ALA A 218 18.98 13.94 -6.90
CA ALA A 218 20.19 13.37 -6.29
C ALA A 218 19.91 12.84 -4.87
N LEU A 219 19.26 13.63 -4.02
CA LEU A 219 18.84 13.21 -2.68
C LEU A 219 17.81 12.07 -2.74
N ARG A 220 16.88 12.13 -3.68
CA ARG A 220 15.87 11.07 -3.86
C ARG A 220 16.52 9.74 -4.21
N LYS A 221 17.48 9.74 -5.11
CA LYS A 221 18.25 8.55 -5.50
C LYS A 221 18.96 7.90 -4.30
N GLU A 222 19.59 8.71 -3.46
CA GLU A 222 20.26 8.25 -2.24
C GLU A 222 19.25 7.65 -1.25
N ASN A 223 18.14 8.35 -1.02
CA ASN A 223 17.12 7.94 -0.07
C ASN A 223 16.37 6.68 -0.47
N LEU A 224 16.17 6.39 -1.75
CA LEU A 224 15.48 5.18 -2.21
C LEU A 224 16.15 3.91 -1.69
N THR A 225 17.48 3.84 -1.74
CA THR A 225 18.23 2.69 -1.20
C THR A 225 18.05 2.57 0.32
N SER A 226 18.11 3.69 1.03
CA SER A 226 17.90 3.72 2.49
C SER A 226 16.48 3.36 2.88
N MET A 227 15.47 3.80 2.13
CA MET A 227 14.06 3.43 2.34
C MET A 227 13.84 1.92 2.21
N ALA A 228 14.42 1.30 1.16
CA ALA A 228 14.33 -0.15 0.95
C ALA A 228 15.03 -0.91 2.08
N LYS A 229 16.23 -0.50 2.48
CA LYS A 229 16.99 -1.13 3.57
C LYS A 229 16.26 -1.02 4.90
N ASN A 230 15.64 0.11 5.17
CA ASN A 230 14.92 0.40 6.42
C ASN A 230 13.40 0.17 6.30
N HIS A 231 12.97 -0.79 5.48
CA HIS A 231 11.56 -1.04 5.18
C HIS A 231 10.64 -1.22 6.41
N ARG A 232 11.20 -1.58 7.58
CA ARG A 232 10.44 -1.71 8.84
C ARG A 232 9.98 -0.36 9.39
N CYS A 233 10.77 0.70 9.12
CA CYS A 233 10.55 2.05 9.63
C CYS A 233 10.22 3.06 8.51
N SER A 234 10.08 2.61 7.27
CA SER A 234 9.75 3.42 6.11
C SER A 234 8.43 2.99 5.48
N VAL A 235 7.90 3.83 4.61
CA VAL A 235 6.67 3.54 3.84
C VAL A 235 6.93 2.75 2.55
N PHE A 236 8.12 2.15 2.39
CA PHE A 236 8.56 1.54 1.13
C PHE A 236 7.52 0.59 0.53
N TYR A 237 7.04 -0.39 1.30
CA TYR A 237 6.04 -1.36 0.84
C TYR A 237 4.58 -0.87 0.96
N GLN A 238 4.35 0.38 1.38
CA GLN A 238 3.02 1.00 1.45
C GLN A 238 2.74 1.93 0.25
N THR A 239 3.78 2.22 -0.55
CA THR A 239 3.68 3.03 -1.77
C THR A 239 3.25 2.19 -2.96
N ASN A 240 2.92 2.83 -4.09
CA ASN A 240 2.69 2.14 -5.35
C ASN A 240 4.02 1.51 -5.83
N LEU A 241 4.18 0.21 -5.66
CA LEU A 241 5.41 -0.52 -5.97
C LEU A 241 5.78 -0.46 -7.46
N LYS A 242 4.80 -0.34 -8.35
CA LYS A 242 5.03 -0.21 -9.80
C LYS A 242 5.67 1.13 -10.14
N ASP A 243 5.18 2.22 -9.56
CA ASP A 243 5.75 3.54 -9.77
C ASP A 243 7.12 3.66 -9.11
N LEU A 244 7.28 3.07 -7.93
CA LEU A 244 8.56 2.99 -7.23
C LEU A 244 9.61 2.20 -8.04
N ALA A 245 9.25 1.08 -8.66
CA ALA A 245 10.13 0.33 -9.54
C ALA A 245 10.57 1.14 -10.77
N ARG A 246 9.66 1.93 -11.36
CA ARG A 246 10.00 2.87 -12.44
C ARG A 246 10.96 3.95 -11.97
N GLU A 247 10.78 4.47 -10.76
CA GLU A 247 11.67 5.47 -10.18
C GLU A 247 13.09 4.90 -9.96
N PHE A 248 13.21 3.69 -9.42
CA PHE A 248 14.49 2.97 -9.29
C PHE A 248 15.16 2.79 -10.65
N HIS A 249 14.43 2.35 -11.66
CA HIS A 249 14.93 2.19 -13.02
C HIS A 249 15.43 3.51 -13.60
N ASN A 250 14.61 4.57 -13.55
CA ASN A 250 14.94 5.89 -14.13
C ASN A 250 16.16 6.54 -13.46
N LEU A 251 16.30 6.38 -12.16
CA LEU A 251 17.43 6.90 -11.38
C LEU A 251 18.61 5.93 -11.33
N GLN A 252 18.52 4.77 -12.00
CA GLN A 252 19.56 3.73 -12.00
C GLN A 252 19.97 3.30 -10.58
N VAL A 253 18.99 3.10 -9.71
CA VAL A 253 19.19 2.56 -8.36
C VAL A 253 19.29 1.04 -8.45
N PRO A 254 20.28 0.40 -7.82
CA PRO A 254 20.43 -1.06 -7.83
C PRO A 254 19.21 -1.76 -7.22
N VAL A 255 18.92 -2.98 -7.72
CA VAL A 255 17.91 -3.85 -7.13
C VAL A 255 18.27 -4.16 -5.67
N PRO A 256 17.40 -3.90 -4.69
CA PRO A 256 17.68 -4.20 -3.29
C PRO A 256 17.88 -5.71 -3.06
N GLN A 257 18.58 -6.06 -1.99
CA GLN A 257 18.69 -7.46 -1.56
C GLN A 257 17.32 -8.00 -1.17
N PRO A 258 17.03 -9.30 -1.43
CA PRO A 258 15.77 -9.89 -1.05
C PRO A 258 15.57 -9.88 0.47
N LEU A 259 14.33 -9.76 0.91
CA LEU A 259 13.99 -9.85 2.32
C LEU A 259 14.28 -11.26 2.87
N PRO A 260 14.76 -11.38 4.12
CA PRO A 260 15.01 -12.67 4.75
C PRO A 260 13.68 -13.42 4.99
N GLU A 261 13.75 -14.75 5.08
CA GLU A 261 12.59 -15.62 5.30
C GLU A 261 11.87 -15.36 6.65
N THR A 262 12.53 -14.71 7.59
CA THR A 262 11.98 -14.32 8.90
C THR A 262 11.02 -13.13 8.84
N GLU A 263 10.98 -12.40 7.72
CA GLU A 263 10.03 -11.30 7.55
C GLU A 263 8.60 -11.81 7.27
N PRO A 264 7.57 -11.05 7.69
CA PRO A 264 6.18 -11.40 7.44
C PRO A 264 5.91 -11.71 5.96
N ILE A 265 5.12 -12.75 5.71
CA ILE A 265 4.88 -13.27 4.36
C ILE A 265 4.33 -12.20 3.40
N LEU A 266 3.45 -11.29 3.85
CA LEU A 266 2.95 -10.17 3.02
C LEU A 266 4.06 -9.21 2.58
N LYS A 267 5.01 -8.91 3.46
CA LYS A 267 6.16 -8.07 3.09
C LYS A 267 7.05 -8.76 2.07
N ARG A 268 7.28 -10.06 2.21
CA ARG A 268 8.04 -10.87 1.26
C ARG A 268 7.36 -10.94 -0.10
N ILE A 269 6.03 -11.07 -0.14
CA ILE A 269 5.25 -11.01 -1.38
C ILE A 269 5.46 -9.66 -2.07
N ASN A 270 5.32 -8.55 -1.34
CA ASN A 270 5.53 -7.21 -1.88
C ASN A 270 6.97 -7.00 -2.38
N ASP A 271 7.97 -7.53 -1.67
CA ASP A 271 9.37 -7.48 -2.08
C ASP A 271 9.59 -8.21 -3.41
N HIS A 272 9.12 -9.45 -3.52
CA HIS A 272 9.22 -10.22 -4.76
C HIS A 272 8.48 -9.54 -5.93
N MET A 273 7.32 -8.95 -5.70
CA MET A 273 6.58 -8.20 -6.74
C MET A 273 7.32 -6.94 -7.18
N PHE A 274 7.87 -6.17 -6.24
CA PHE A 274 8.70 -5.01 -6.55
C PHE A 274 9.95 -5.40 -7.35
N ARG A 275 10.68 -6.44 -6.91
CA ARG A 275 11.87 -6.95 -7.57
C ARG A 275 11.56 -7.47 -8.96
N SER A 276 10.46 -8.21 -9.12
CA SER A 276 9.98 -8.68 -10.43
C SER A 276 9.80 -7.51 -11.41
N GLN A 277 9.06 -6.48 -10.99
CA GLN A 277 8.79 -5.31 -11.83
C GLN A 277 10.07 -4.54 -12.18
N LEU A 278 11.01 -4.39 -11.22
CA LEU A 278 12.26 -3.68 -11.45
C LEU A 278 13.20 -4.46 -12.39
N LEU A 279 13.30 -5.78 -12.22
CA LEU A 279 14.10 -6.66 -13.10
C LEU A 279 13.56 -6.67 -14.53
N GLU A 280 12.23 -6.67 -14.72
CA GLU A 280 11.60 -6.54 -16.05
C GLU A 280 11.96 -5.20 -16.71
N LEU A 281 11.85 -4.09 -15.99
CA LEU A 281 12.24 -2.77 -16.49
C LEU A 281 13.71 -2.70 -16.87
N ASN A 282 14.58 -3.41 -16.14
CA ASN A 282 16.03 -3.48 -16.42
C ASN A 282 16.39 -4.49 -17.51
N GLY A 283 15.42 -5.20 -18.12
CA GLY A 283 15.67 -6.23 -19.12
C GLY A 283 16.35 -7.50 -18.61
N GLN A 284 16.28 -7.75 -17.30
CA GLN A 284 16.92 -8.90 -16.63
C GLN A 284 15.96 -10.09 -16.40
N GLY A 285 14.67 -9.91 -16.72
CA GLY A 285 13.62 -10.92 -16.54
C GLY A 285 13.18 -11.09 -15.08
N GLY A 286 11.94 -10.75 -14.78
CA GLY A 286 11.36 -10.77 -13.43
C GLY A 286 10.47 -12.00 -13.13
N ALA A 287 10.30 -12.91 -14.09
CA ALA A 287 9.32 -14.01 -14.00
C ALA A 287 9.56 -14.92 -12.78
N ALA A 288 10.81 -15.20 -12.40
CA ALA A 288 11.14 -16.03 -11.23
C ALA A 288 10.67 -15.37 -9.92
N GLU A 289 10.88 -14.06 -9.78
CA GLU A 289 10.43 -13.30 -8.62
C GLU A 289 8.90 -13.24 -8.55
N SER A 290 8.23 -13.01 -9.69
CA SER A 290 6.77 -13.07 -9.77
C SER A 290 6.22 -14.44 -9.37
N ALA A 291 6.79 -15.52 -9.89
CA ALA A 291 6.40 -16.88 -9.52
C ALA A 291 6.58 -17.14 -8.00
N ARG A 292 7.67 -16.63 -7.40
CA ARG A 292 7.90 -16.76 -5.96
C ARG A 292 6.87 -15.97 -5.15
N ALA A 293 6.50 -14.76 -5.57
CA ALA A 293 5.44 -13.98 -4.93
C ALA A 293 4.11 -14.73 -4.90
N PHE A 294 3.70 -15.30 -6.04
CA PHE A 294 2.47 -16.11 -6.13
C PHE A 294 2.56 -17.41 -5.31
N SER A 295 3.72 -18.07 -5.26
CA SER A 295 3.92 -19.24 -4.40
C SER A 295 3.73 -18.89 -2.93
N LEU A 296 4.32 -17.78 -2.45
CA LEU A 296 4.15 -17.31 -1.08
C LEU A 296 2.71 -16.93 -0.78
N LEU A 297 2.01 -16.32 -1.73
CA LEU A 297 0.59 -16.01 -1.59
C LEU A 297 -0.24 -17.28 -1.42
N ALA A 298 -0.02 -18.27 -2.27
CA ALA A 298 -0.70 -19.56 -2.17
C ALA A 298 -0.35 -20.29 -0.85
N GLU A 299 0.91 -20.27 -0.43
CA GLU A 299 1.34 -20.82 0.87
C GLU A 299 0.55 -20.17 2.02
N GLY A 300 0.48 -18.83 2.08
CA GLY A 300 -0.23 -18.11 3.14
C GLY A 300 -1.73 -18.36 3.18
N LEU A 301 -2.38 -18.45 2.01
CA LEU A 301 -3.83 -18.70 1.92
C LEU A 301 -4.20 -20.17 2.19
N THR A 302 -3.29 -21.10 1.95
CA THR A 302 -3.56 -22.53 2.16
C THR A 302 -3.14 -23.03 3.54
N GLU A 303 -2.37 -22.27 4.30
CA GLU A 303 -1.80 -22.71 5.58
C GLU A 303 -2.88 -23.18 6.55
N ASP A 304 -3.96 -22.42 6.73
CA ASP A 304 -5.06 -22.76 7.65
C ASP A 304 -5.76 -24.06 7.25
N VAL A 305 -6.01 -24.27 5.95
CA VAL A 305 -6.63 -25.49 5.44
C VAL A 305 -5.73 -26.71 5.62
N LEU A 306 -4.41 -26.54 5.49
CA LEU A 306 -3.44 -27.62 5.72
C LEU A 306 -3.30 -28.00 7.20
N LEU A 307 -3.53 -27.05 8.09
CA LEU A 307 -3.55 -27.30 9.54
C LEU A 307 -4.79 -28.11 9.95
N HIS A 308 -5.93 -27.94 9.26
CA HIS A 308 -7.22 -28.60 9.54
C HIS A 308 -7.53 -29.67 8.50
N ARG A 309 -6.77 -30.80 8.55
CA ARG A 309 -7.00 -31.95 7.68
C ARG A 309 -8.39 -32.54 7.90
N GLN A 310 -8.92 -33.21 6.89
CA GLN A 310 -10.29 -33.74 6.89
C GLN A 310 -10.31 -35.27 7.06
N MET A 311 -11.41 -35.74 7.61
CA MET A 311 -11.71 -37.17 7.71
C MET A 311 -13.10 -37.42 7.10
N PRO A 312 -13.20 -37.59 5.77
CA PRO A 312 -14.48 -37.84 5.12
C PRO A 312 -15.07 -39.20 5.53
N HIS A 313 -16.37 -39.23 5.77
CA HIS A 313 -17.14 -40.44 5.98
C HIS A 313 -18.43 -40.34 5.20
N MET A 314 -18.96 -41.46 4.74
CA MET A 314 -20.22 -41.48 3.97
C MET A 314 -21.40 -41.13 4.89
N ASP A 315 -22.07 -40.00 4.59
CA ASP A 315 -23.21 -39.47 5.37
C ASP A 315 -24.53 -39.51 4.57
N VAL A 316 -24.62 -40.45 3.62
CA VAL A 316 -25.80 -40.65 2.77
C VAL A 316 -26.12 -42.14 2.62
N TYR A 317 -27.37 -42.46 2.31
CA TYR A 317 -27.75 -43.82 1.97
C TYR A 317 -27.29 -44.21 0.55
N SER A 318 -27.15 -45.50 0.28
CA SER A 318 -26.60 -46.02 -0.99
C SER A 318 -27.41 -45.67 -2.23
N ASP A 319 -28.68 -45.31 -2.10
CA ASP A 319 -29.61 -44.88 -3.15
C ASP A 319 -29.87 -43.35 -3.15
N GLN A 320 -29.23 -42.62 -2.28
CA GLN A 320 -29.42 -41.18 -2.11
C GLN A 320 -28.50 -40.38 -3.05
N ILE A 321 -29.03 -39.28 -3.58
CA ILE A 321 -28.28 -38.32 -4.38
C ILE A 321 -28.24 -36.98 -3.62
N VAL A 322 -27.05 -36.42 -3.44
CA VAL A 322 -26.89 -35.05 -3.01
C VAL A 322 -26.95 -34.13 -4.22
N TRP A 323 -27.82 -33.15 -4.15
CA TRP A 323 -28.00 -32.17 -5.23
C TRP A 323 -27.66 -30.78 -4.73
N GLY A 324 -26.46 -30.32 -5.06
CA GLY A 324 -26.02 -28.93 -4.87
C GLY A 324 -26.45 -28.07 -6.05
N ARG A 325 -26.93 -26.84 -5.76
CA ARG A 325 -27.28 -25.87 -6.80
C ARG A 325 -27.09 -24.44 -6.30
N SER A 326 -26.59 -23.58 -7.19
CA SER A 326 -26.32 -22.18 -6.83
C SER A 326 -26.74 -21.23 -7.95
N PRO A 327 -27.22 -20.03 -7.58
CA PRO A 327 -27.40 -18.91 -8.51
C PRO A 327 -26.02 -18.46 -9.03
N VAL A 328 -26.00 -17.54 -9.96
CA VAL A 328 -24.83 -16.72 -10.30
C VAL A 328 -24.95 -15.35 -9.67
N ARG A 329 -23.97 -14.48 -9.90
CA ARG A 329 -23.96 -13.15 -9.28
C ARG A 329 -23.69 -12.04 -10.30
N ILE A 330 -24.17 -10.83 -10.00
CA ILE A 330 -23.77 -9.58 -10.63
C ILE A 330 -23.19 -8.67 -9.55
N ASP A 331 -22.02 -8.08 -9.83
CA ASP A 331 -21.43 -7.06 -8.97
C ASP A 331 -22.01 -5.70 -9.33
N LEU A 332 -22.50 -4.98 -8.32
CA LEU A 332 -23.06 -3.64 -8.46
C LEU A 332 -21.99 -2.58 -8.17
N ALA A 333 -21.10 -2.84 -7.22
CA ALA A 333 -20.00 -1.95 -6.84
C ALA A 333 -18.88 -2.70 -6.12
N GLY A 334 -17.66 -2.16 -6.18
CA GLY A 334 -16.52 -2.62 -5.39
C GLY A 334 -15.83 -3.89 -5.90
N GLY A 335 -16.20 -4.41 -7.06
CA GLY A 335 -15.55 -5.59 -7.65
C GLY A 335 -14.03 -5.38 -7.77
N TRP A 336 -13.27 -6.46 -7.61
CA TRP A 336 -11.79 -6.52 -7.55
C TRP A 336 -11.16 -6.00 -6.24
N THR A 337 -11.90 -5.37 -5.32
CA THR A 337 -11.36 -5.06 -3.98
C THR A 337 -11.16 -6.32 -3.13
N ASP A 338 -11.78 -7.41 -3.50
CA ASP A 338 -11.72 -8.75 -2.90
C ASP A 338 -10.52 -9.58 -3.33
N THR A 339 -9.77 -9.12 -4.33
CA THR A 339 -8.69 -9.92 -4.94
C THR A 339 -7.36 -9.71 -4.23
N PRO A 340 -6.66 -10.81 -3.83
CA PRO A 340 -5.30 -10.72 -3.31
C PRO A 340 -4.31 -10.14 -4.36
N PRO A 341 -3.31 -9.35 -3.93
CA PRO A 341 -2.97 -9.01 -2.54
C PRO A 341 -3.71 -7.81 -1.97
N TYR A 342 -4.57 -7.10 -2.73
CA TYR A 342 -5.25 -5.89 -2.28
C TYR A 342 -6.09 -6.14 -1.01
N CYS A 343 -6.96 -7.15 -1.02
CA CYS A 343 -7.81 -7.46 0.13
C CYS A 343 -7.00 -7.86 1.38
N LEU A 344 -5.80 -8.43 1.21
CA LEU A 344 -4.93 -8.81 2.33
C LEU A 344 -4.29 -7.61 3.02
N THR A 345 -4.16 -6.48 2.32
CA THR A 345 -3.56 -5.25 2.86
C THR A 345 -4.58 -4.24 3.34
N SER A 346 -5.75 -4.16 2.68
CA SER A 346 -6.74 -3.09 2.87
C SER A 346 -8.13 -3.60 3.25
N GLY A 347 -8.35 -4.92 3.19
CA GLY A 347 -9.70 -5.48 3.21
C GLY A 347 -10.41 -5.26 1.88
N GLY A 348 -11.54 -5.94 1.68
CA GLY A 348 -12.37 -5.84 0.49
C GLY A 348 -13.80 -5.39 0.84
N SER A 349 -14.47 -4.69 -0.09
CA SER A 349 -15.86 -4.28 0.04
C SER A 349 -16.56 -4.42 -1.30
N VAL A 350 -17.51 -5.34 -1.43
CA VAL A 350 -18.23 -5.62 -2.66
C VAL A 350 -19.73 -5.62 -2.41
N VAL A 351 -20.48 -4.92 -3.25
CA VAL A 351 -21.95 -5.01 -3.29
C VAL A 351 -22.30 -5.85 -4.49
N ASN A 352 -22.99 -6.98 -4.25
CA ASN A 352 -23.45 -7.85 -5.32
C ASN A 352 -24.85 -8.38 -5.12
N MET A 353 -25.39 -8.98 -6.18
CA MET A 353 -26.72 -9.55 -6.23
C MET A 353 -26.66 -10.98 -6.81
N ALA A 354 -27.26 -11.92 -6.10
CA ALA A 354 -27.46 -13.28 -6.62
C ALA A 354 -28.64 -13.30 -7.60
N ILE A 355 -28.46 -13.95 -8.75
CA ILE A 355 -29.49 -14.05 -9.79
C ILE A 355 -29.68 -15.49 -10.25
N GLU A 356 -30.91 -15.86 -10.53
CA GLU A 356 -31.34 -17.13 -11.12
C GLU A 356 -31.81 -16.92 -12.55
N LEU A 357 -31.70 -17.95 -13.39
CA LEU A 357 -32.20 -17.94 -14.76
C LEU A 357 -33.62 -18.53 -14.78
N ASN A 358 -34.61 -17.70 -15.03
CA ASN A 358 -36.02 -18.13 -15.04
C ASN A 358 -36.43 -18.87 -13.74
N GLY A 359 -35.94 -18.38 -12.58
CA GLY A 359 -36.21 -18.99 -11.27
C GLY A 359 -35.50 -20.35 -11.06
N GLN A 360 -34.46 -20.64 -11.84
CA GLN A 360 -33.67 -21.84 -11.68
C GLN A 360 -32.18 -21.49 -11.46
N PRO A 361 -31.54 -22.04 -10.42
CA PRO A 361 -30.10 -21.93 -10.24
C PRO A 361 -29.35 -22.60 -11.37
N PRO A 362 -28.50 -21.86 -12.11
CA PRO A 362 -27.88 -22.39 -13.32
C PRO A 362 -26.67 -23.29 -13.10
N LEU A 363 -26.10 -23.30 -11.89
CA LEU A 363 -24.93 -24.12 -11.55
C LEU A 363 -25.35 -25.25 -10.64
N GLN A 364 -25.05 -26.50 -11.05
CA GLN A 364 -25.54 -27.69 -10.36
C GLN A 364 -24.45 -28.76 -10.26
N ALA A 365 -24.42 -29.44 -9.11
CA ALA A 365 -23.57 -30.60 -8.86
C ALA A 365 -24.41 -31.73 -8.25
N TYR A 366 -24.31 -32.92 -8.80
CA TYR A 366 -24.95 -34.12 -8.31
C TYR A 366 -23.89 -35.09 -7.84
N ILE A 367 -24.01 -35.60 -6.62
CA ILE A 367 -23.08 -36.58 -6.05
C ILE A 367 -23.87 -37.79 -5.56
N LYS A 368 -23.44 -38.98 -5.97
CA LYS A 368 -24.04 -40.22 -5.52
C LYS A 368 -22.99 -41.29 -5.22
N PRO A 369 -23.31 -42.26 -4.37
CA PRO A 369 -22.49 -43.44 -4.14
C PRO A 369 -22.38 -44.30 -5.42
N SER A 370 -21.23 -44.96 -5.57
CA SER A 370 -20.97 -45.95 -6.60
C SER A 370 -20.55 -47.28 -5.97
N SER A 371 -20.97 -48.38 -6.55
CA SER A 371 -20.54 -49.73 -6.12
C SER A 371 -19.08 -50.05 -6.44
N GLU A 372 -18.49 -49.31 -7.39
CA GLU A 372 -17.11 -49.47 -7.80
C GLU A 372 -16.23 -48.48 -7.01
N PHE A 373 -15.18 -48.96 -6.33
CA PHE A 373 -14.28 -48.14 -5.49
C PHE A 373 -13.34 -47.30 -6.34
N ARG A 374 -13.92 -46.36 -7.08
CA ARG A 374 -13.27 -45.35 -7.91
C ARG A 374 -14.09 -44.05 -7.93
N ILE A 375 -13.53 -42.97 -8.43
CA ILE A 375 -14.21 -41.71 -8.59
C ILE A 375 -14.55 -41.52 -10.07
N VAL A 376 -15.81 -41.22 -10.40
CA VAL A 376 -16.26 -40.91 -11.75
C VAL A 376 -16.73 -39.47 -11.81
N LEU A 377 -16.14 -38.70 -12.72
CA LEU A 377 -16.48 -37.29 -12.95
C LEU A 377 -17.18 -37.15 -14.30
N ARG A 378 -18.29 -36.42 -14.32
CA ARG A 378 -19.09 -36.16 -15.55
C ARG A 378 -19.41 -34.69 -15.65
N SER A 379 -19.38 -34.14 -16.87
CA SER A 379 -19.90 -32.81 -17.20
C SER A 379 -20.98 -32.95 -18.25
N ILE A 380 -22.21 -32.54 -17.94
CA ILE A 380 -23.34 -32.65 -18.87
C ILE A 380 -23.19 -31.66 -20.01
N ASP A 381 -22.82 -30.42 -19.69
CA ASP A 381 -22.64 -29.31 -20.64
C ASP A 381 -21.46 -29.51 -21.59
N LEU A 382 -20.38 -30.15 -21.14
CA LEU A 382 -19.20 -30.45 -21.96
C LEU A 382 -19.23 -31.84 -22.60
N GLY A 383 -20.16 -32.69 -22.20
CA GLY A 383 -20.24 -34.09 -22.67
C GLY A 383 -19.01 -34.94 -22.29
N ALA A 384 -18.28 -34.53 -21.24
CA ALA A 384 -17.02 -35.15 -20.83
C ALA A 384 -17.22 -36.14 -19.67
N ILE A 385 -16.40 -37.21 -19.65
CA ILE A 385 -16.35 -38.19 -18.57
C ILE A 385 -14.90 -38.54 -18.28
N GLU A 386 -14.54 -38.61 -16.99
CA GLU A 386 -13.23 -39.08 -16.53
C GLU A 386 -13.39 -40.00 -15.32
N THR A 387 -12.57 -41.05 -15.25
CA THR A 387 -12.55 -42.00 -14.14
C THR A 387 -11.19 -41.93 -13.46
N LEU A 388 -11.18 -41.78 -12.13
CA LEU A 388 -9.97 -41.66 -11.31
C LEU A 388 -9.86 -42.90 -10.42
N ALA A 389 -8.74 -43.61 -10.53
CA ALA A 389 -8.42 -44.81 -9.75
C ALA A 389 -7.23 -44.57 -8.79
N THR A 390 -6.46 -43.52 -9.02
CA THR A 390 -5.24 -43.25 -8.27
C THR A 390 -5.20 -41.80 -7.70
N TRP A 391 -4.32 -41.58 -6.71
CA TRP A 391 -4.10 -40.25 -6.17
C TRP A 391 -3.40 -39.30 -7.17
N GLU A 392 -2.57 -39.85 -8.06
CA GLU A 392 -1.89 -39.09 -9.11
C GLU A 392 -2.89 -38.49 -10.09
N GLU A 393 -3.90 -39.30 -10.50
CA GLU A 393 -4.99 -38.84 -11.36
C GLU A 393 -5.86 -37.77 -10.65
N LEU A 394 -6.12 -37.94 -9.35
CA LEU A 394 -6.84 -36.95 -8.55
C LEU A 394 -6.01 -35.66 -8.33
N ALA A 395 -4.68 -35.77 -8.13
CA ALA A 395 -3.79 -34.65 -7.92
C ALA A 395 -3.53 -33.81 -9.18
N ASP A 396 -3.86 -34.35 -10.39
CA ASP A 396 -3.69 -33.64 -11.68
C ASP A 396 -4.78 -32.59 -11.93
N PHE A 397 -5.18 -31.86 -10.88
CA PHE A 397 -6.18 -30.79 -10.98
C PHE A 397 -5.65 -29.50 -11.59
N ALA A 398 -4.34 -29.25 -11.56
CA ALA A 398 -3.71 -28.05 -12.12
C ALA A 398 -3.48 -28.15 -13.65
N LYS A 399 -3.86 -29.27 -14.29
CA LYS A 399 -3.70 -29.46 -15.73
C LYS A 399 -4.55 -28.48 -16.52
N VAL A 400 -3.88 -27.61 -17.28
CA VAL A 400 -4.52 -26.59 -18.10
C VAL A 400 -5.47 -27.25 -19.13
N GLY A 401 -6.70 -26.74 -19.19
CA GLY A 401 -7.73 -27.23 -20.12
C GLY A 401 -8.48 -28.50 -19.68
N SER A 402 -8.23 -29.02 -18.46
CA SER A 402 -9.02 -30.12 -17.91
C SER A 402 -10.43 -29.66 -17.53
N PRO A 403 -11.51 -30.30 -17.99
CA PRO A 403 -12.88 -29.95 -17.59
C PRO A 403 -13.20 -30.34 -16.14
N PHE A 404 -12.32 -31.09 -15.47
CA PHE A 404 -12.53 -31.63 -14.14
C PHE A 404 -11.56 -31.11 -13.08
N SER A 405 -10.84 -30.00 -13.33
CA SER A 405 -9.95 -29.38 -12.36
C SER A 405 -10.68 -29.03 -11.05
N ILE A 406 -11.87 -28.43 -11.15
CA ILE A 406 -12.68 -28.03 -9.98
C ILE A 406 -13.08 -29.22 -9.11
N PRO A 407 -13.78 -30.28 -9.62
CA PRO A 407 -14.17 -31.39 -8.77
C PRO A 407 -12.98 -32.20 -8.23
N LYS A 408 -11.88 -32.32 -8.98
CA LYS A 408 -10.63 -32.93 -8.47
C LYS A 408 -10.07 -32.17 -7.29
N ALA A 409 -9.91 -30.86 -7.40
CA ALA A 409 -9.41 -30.01 -6.31
C ALA A 409 -10.37 -30.01 -5.09
N ALA A 410 -11.68 -30.00 -5.34
CA ALA A 410 -12.68 -30.09 -4.27
C ALA A 410 -12.63 -31.40 -3.49
N LEU A 411 -12.50 -32.53 -4.18
CA LEU A 411 -12.31 -33.86 -3.57
C LEU A 411 -10.97 -33.94 -2.81
N ALA A 412 -9.92 -33.34 -3.35
CA ALA A 412 -8.64 -33.24 -2.67
C ALA A 412 -8.80 -32.52 -1.33
N LEU A 413 -9.43 -31.33 -1.30
CA LEU A 413 -9.69 -30.55 -0.08
C LEU A 413 -10.64 -31.24 0.90
N ALA A 414 -11.52 -32.11 0.40
CA ALA A 414 -12.40 -32.94 1.24
C ALA A 414 -11.67 -34.10 1.93
N GLY A 415 -10.37 -34.28 1.67
CA GLY A 415 -9.55 -35.29 2.32
C GLY A 415 -9.30 -36.55 1.49
N PHE A 416 -9.64 -36.58 0.20
CA PHE A 416 -9.34 -37.73 -0.67
C PHE A 416 -7.90 -37.74 -1.23
N LEU A 417 -7.08 -36.72 -0.90
CA LEU A 417 -5.64 -36.76 -1.11
C LEU A 417 -4.88 -36.84 0.23
N PRO A 418 -3.78 -37.59 0.29
CA PRO A 418 -3.00 -37.78 1.54
C PRO A 418 -2.57 -36.47 2.21
N LYS A 419 -2.32 -35.41 1.43
CA LYS A 419 -1.92 -34.09 1.92
C LYS A 419 -3.02 -33.46 2.80
N PHE A 420 -4.29 -33.69 2.50
CA PHE A 420 -5.45 -33.09 3.16
C PHE A 420 -6.22 -34.06 4.06
N CYS A 421 -5.78 -35.32 4.17
CA CYS A 421 -6.43 -36.36 4.97
C CYS A 421 -5.74 -36.52 6.33
N GLU A 422 -6.54 -36.70 7.39
CA GLU A 422 -6.02 -37.03 8.72
C GLU A 422 -5.43 -38.46 8.78
N LYS A 423 -6.14 -39.41 8.17
CA LYS A 423 -5.77 -40.83 8.15
C LYS A 423 -4.87 -41.16 6.96
N LYS A 424 -3.93 -42.06 7.17
CA LYS A 424 -3.06 -42.55 6.10
C LYS A 424 -3.63 -43.83 5.51
N TYR A 425 -3.69 -43.88 4.18
CA TYR A 425 -4.12 -45.04 3.40
C TYR A 425 -2.99 -45.48 2.46
N ARG A 426 -3.12 -46.64 1.84
CA ARG A 426 -2.14 -47.20 0.90
C ARG A 426 -2.40 -46.76 -0.55
N SER A 427 -3.67 -46.56 -0.89
CA SER A 427 -4.14 -46.14 -2.22
C SER A 427 -5.46 -45.39 -2.11
N LEU A 428 -5.91 -44.76 -3.20
CA LEU A 428 -7.24 -44.14 -3.31
C LEU A 428 -8.33 -45.23 -3.17
N GLU A 429 -8.13 -46.40 -3.76
CA GLU A 429 -9.06 -47.51 -3.61
C GLU A 429 -9.20 -47.96 -2.16
N ASP A 430 -8.08 -48.09 -1.42
CA ASP A 430 -8.09 -48.46 -0.01
C ASP A 430 -8.86 -47.41 0.83
N GLN A 431 -8.69 -46.13 0.50
CA GLN A 431 -9.44 -45.04 1.13
C GLN A 431 -10.95 -45.12 0.81
N LEU A 432 -11.33 -45.37 -0.44
CA LEU A 432 -12.73 -45.50 -0.85
C LEU A 432 -13.40 -46.73 -0.24
N ARG A 433 -12.65 -47.81 -0.01
CA ARG A 433 -13.16 -49.00 0.70
C ARG A 433 -13.45 -48.67 2.18
N ASP A 434 -12.58 -47.92 2.84
CA ASP A 434 -12.81 -47.47 4.22
C ASP A 434 -13.95 -46.43 4.27
N PHE A 435 -14.09 -45.58 3.27
CA PHE A 435 -15.21 -44.64 3.09
C PHE A 435 -16.54 -45.34 2.86
N GLY A 436 -16.53 -46.53 2.27
CA GLY A 436 -17.68 -47.42 2.08
C GLY A 436 -18.25 -47.48 0.67
N CYS A 437 -17.84 -46.59 -0.25
CA CYS A 437 -18.30 -46.59 -1.65
C CYS A 437 -17.33 -45.86 -2.56
N GLY A 438 -17.51 -46.00 -3.88
CA GLY A 438 -16.97 -45.05 -4.84
C GLY A 438 -17.86 -43.81 -4.96
N ILE A 439 -17.41 -42.82 -5.71
CA ILE A 439 -18.06 -41.51 -5.80
C ILE A 439 -18.34 -41.17 -7.26
N GLU A 440 -19.58 -40.87 -7.63
CA GLU A 440 -19.90 -40.25 -8.90
C GLU A 440 -20.29 -38.79 -8.71
N VAL A 441 -19.56 -37.87 -9.37
CA VAL A 441 -19.83 -36.43 -9.40
C VAL A 441 -20.25 -36.03 -10.80
N THR A 442 -21.43 -35.44 -10.94
CA THR A 442 -21.95 -34.93 -12.21
C THR A 442 -22.16 -33.43 -12.10
N LEU A 443 -21.61 -32.69 -13.06
CA LEU A 443 -21.68 -31.23 -13.13
C LEU A 443 -22.61 -30.79 -14.26
N LEU A 444 -23.30 -29.65 -14.01
CA LEU A 444 -24.06 -28.93 -15.03
C LEU A 444 -23.85 -27.44 -14.85
N SER A 445 -23.35 -26.78 -15.89
CA SER A 445 -23.33 -25.31 -15.98
C SER A 445 -24.23 -24.87 -17.13
N ALA A 446 -25.36 -24.25 -16.84
CA ALA A 446 -26.26 -23.69 -17.86
C ALA A 446 -25.82 -22.30 -18.36
N ILE A 447 -24.62 -21.86 -17.98
CA ILE A 447 -24.03 -20.57 -18.36
C ILE A 447 -22.66 -20.80 -18.98
N PRO A 448 -22.35 -20.14 -20.10
CA PRO A 448 -21.04 -20.28 -20.76
C PRO A 448 -19.88 -19.82 -19.85
N ALA A 449 -18.77 -20.52 -19.97
CA ALA A 449 -17.51 -20.07 -19.36
C ALA A 449 -17.14 -18.69 -19.92
N GLY A 450 -16.57 -17.82 -19.06
CA GLY A 450 -16.18 -16.45 -19.46
C GLY A 450 -17.34 -15.44 -19.51
N SER A 451 -18.52 -15.77 -19.02
CA SER A 451 -19.69 -14.88 -18.96
C SER A 451 -19.52 -13.68 -18.01
N GLY A 452 -18.51 -13.66 -17.16
CA GLY A 452 -18.32 -12.63 -16.13
C GLY A 452 -19.27 -12.75 -14.92
N LEU A 453 -20.04 -13.83 -14.83
CA LEU A 453 -21.04 -14.04 -13.77
C LEU A 453 -20.52 -14.87 -12.58
N GLY A 454 -19.21 -15.06 -12.45
CA GLY A 454 -18.58 -15.82 -11.37
C GLY A 454 -18.76 -17.35 -11.48
N THR A 455 -19.01 -17.84 -12.68
CA THR A 455 -19.42 -19.23 -12.94
C THR A 455 -18.46 -20.25 -12.34
N SER A 456 -17.15 -20.06 -12.51
CA SER A 456 -16.12 -21.02 -12.08
C SER A 456 -16.08 -21.15 -10.55
N SER A 457 -15.95 -20.03 -9.84
CA SER A 457 -15.86 -19.98 -8.38
C SER A 457 -17.15 -20.43 -7.70
N ILE A 458 -18.30 -20.05 -8.27
CA ILE A 458 -19.59 -20.45 -7.71
C ILE A 458 -19.84 -21.96 -7.97
N LEU A 459 -19.43 -22.50 -9.13
CA LEU A 459 -19.47 -23.94 -9.38
C LEU A 459 -18.57 -24.69 -8.38
N ALA A 460 -17.36 -24.18 -8.11
CA ALA A 460 -16.47 -24.76 -7.10
C ALA A 460 -17.12 -24.77 -5.70
N ALA A 461 -17.74 -23.66 -5.29
CA ALA A 461 -18.49 -23.60 -4.04
C ALA A 461 -19.68 -24.56 -4.00
N THR A 462 -20.39 -24.73 -5.13
CA THR A 462 -21.50 -25.67 -5.25
C THR A 462 -21.03 -27.11 -5.08
N VAL A 463 -19.92 -27.47 -5.70
CA VAL A 463 -19.30 -28.79 -5.60
C VAL A 463 -18.79 -29.05 -4.18
N LEU A 464 -18.08 -28.07 -3.55
CA LEU A 464 -17.61 -28.18 -2.17
C LEU A 464 -18.78 -28.36 -1.19
N GLY A 465 -19.87 -27.60 -1.35
CA GLY A 465 -21.07 -27.74 -0.54
C GLY A 465 -21.73 -29.11 -0.68
N ALA A 466 -21.84 -29.62 -1.90
CA ALA A 466 -22.37 -30.94 -2.15
C ALA A 466 -21.48 -32.07 -1.60
N ILE A 467 -20.15 -31.95 -1.75
CA ILE A 467 -19.16 -32.87 -1.15
C ILE A 467 -19.21 -32.81 0.36
N SER A 468 -19.30 -31.61 0.96
CA SER A 468 -19.41 -31.47 2.41
C SER A 468 -20.60 -32.24 3.00
N ASN A 469 -21.75 -32.17 2.33
CA ASN A 469 -22.94 -32.91 2.74
C ASN A 469 -22.78 -34.43 2.51
N PHE A 470 -22.27 -34.82 1.33
CA PHE A 470 -22.06 -36.23 0.98
C PHE A 470 -21.03 -36.91 1.90
N CYS A 471 -20.00 -36.18 2.33
CA CYS A 471 -18.89 -36.70 3.13
C CYS A 471 -19.01 -36.40 4.62
N GLY A 472 -20.13 -35.86 5.12
CA GLY A 472 -20.35 -35.56 6.53
C GLY A 472 -19.34 -34.55 7.14
N LEU A 473 -18.84 -33.61 6.32
CA LEU A 473 -17.80 -32.67 6.77
C LEU A 473 -18.35 -31.47 7.56
N GLY A 474 -19.65 -31.19 7.42
CA GLY A 474 -20.35 -30.16 8.22
C GLY A 474 -19.89 -28.71 7.95
N TRP A 475 -19.30 -28.41 6.79
CA TRP A 475 -18.81 -27.08 6.48
C TRP A 475 -19.93 -26.04 6.43
N SER A 476 -19.75 -24.94 7.14
CA SER A 476 -20.64 -23.79 7.06
C SER A 476 -20.50 -23.08 5.69
N LYS A 477 -21.46 -22.21 5.35
CA LYS A 477 -21.42 -21.41 4.12
C LYS A 477 -20.14 -20.56 4.02
N ASN A 478 -19.71 -19.97 5.12
CA ASN A 478 -18.45 -19.20 5.16
C ASN A 478 -17.24 -20.09 4.91
N GLU A 479 -17.21 -21.26 5.52
CA GLU A 479 -16.11 -22.22 5.33
C GLU A 479 -16.07 -22.74 3.89
N ILE A 480 -17.22 -23.00 3.26
CA ILE A 480 -17.29 -23.36 1.83
C ILE A 480 -16.69 -22.23 0.97
N CYS A 481 -17.02 -20.96 1.26
CA CYS A 481 -16.46 -19.82 0.53
C CYS A 481 -14.94 -19.70 0.71
N ASN A 482 -14.44 -19.86 1.95
CA ASN A 482 -12.99 -19.82 2.23
C ASN A 482 -12.25 -20.98 1.55
N ARG A 483 -12.81 -22.19 1.58
CA ARG A 483 -12.25 -23.35 0.86
C ARG A 483 -12.29 -23.18 -0.65
N THR A 484 -13.27 -22.44 -1.18
CA THR A 484 -13.31 -22.08 -2.60
C THR A 484 -12.14 -21.15 -2.96
N LEU A 485 -11.83 -20.15 -2.13
CA LEU A 485 -10.65 -19.30 -2.33
C LEU A 485 -9.37 -20.13 -2.37
N VAL A 486 -9.20 -21.07 -1.44
CA VAL A 486 -8.07 -22.00 -1.41
C VAL A 486 -8.04 -22.89 -2.67
N LEU A 487 -9.20 -23.39 -3.10
CA LEU A 487 -9.31 -24.19 -4.33
C LEU A 487 -8.80 -23.42 -5.55
N GLU A 488 -9.18 -22.16 -5.68
CA GLU A 488 -8.72 -21.31 -6.78
C GLU A 488 -7.20 -21.08 -6.75
N GLN A 489 -6.60 -20.94 -5.54
CA GLN A 489 -5.14 -20.90 -5.43
C GLN A 489 -4.48 -22.22 -5.87
N LEU A 490 -5.07 -23.37 -5.52
CA LEU A 490 -4.58 -24.67 -6.00
C LEU A 490 -4.66 -24.82 -7.52
N LEU A 491 -5.66 -24.19 -8.15
CA LEU A 491 -5.84 -24.16 -9.60
C LEU A 491 -5.01 -23.06 -10.29
N THR A 492 -4.27 -22.24 -9.51
CA THR A 492 -3.48 -21.10 -10.02
C THR A 492 -4.31 -20.03 -10.74
N THR A 493 -5.61 -19.95 -10.48
CA THR A 493 -6.49 -18.95 -11.10
C THR A 493 -6.45 -17.60 -10.39
N GLY A 494 -6.02 -17.56 -9.12
CA GLY A 494 -5.76 -16.33 -8.38
C GLY A 494 -6.98 -15.44 -8.13
N GLY A 495 -8.19 -16.01 -8.10
CA GLY A 495 -9.44 -15.29 -7.88
C GLY A 495 -9.56 -14.69 -6.47
N GLY A 496 -10.52 -13.76 -6.31
CA GLY A 496 -10.95 -13.22 -5.03
C GLY A 496 -12.09 -14.03 -4.42
N TRP A 497 -12.76 -13.44 -3.44
CA TRP A 497 -13.88 -14.12 -2.74
C TRP A 497 -15.28 -13.62 -3.15
N GLN A 498 -15.41 -12.59 -3.99
CA GLN A 498 -16.71 -12.00 -4.35
C GLN A 498 -17.67 -12.99 -5.02
N ASP A 499 -17.14 -13.88 -5.85
CA ASP A 499 -17.91 -14.80 -6.68
C ASP A 499 -18.64 -15.84 -5.82
N GLN A 500 -17.89 -16.62 -5.05
CA GLN A 500 -18.45 -17.67 -4.20
C GLN A 500 -19.38 -17.10 -3.12
N TYR A 501 -19.01 -15.99 -2.47
CA TYR A 501 -19.91 -15.32 -1.52
C TYR A 501 -21.16 -14.78 -2.24
N GLY A 502 -21.01 -14.30 -3.47
CA GLY A 502 -22.10 -13.83 -4.31
C GLY A 502 -23.14 -14.90 -4.61
N GLY A 503 -22.68 -16.13 -4.95
CA GLY A 503 -23.52 -17.25 -5.28
C GLY A 503 -24.04 -18.06 -4.07
N VAL A 504 -23.23 -18.24 -3.03
CA VAL A 504 -23.60 -19.03 -1.84
C VAL A 504 -24.61 -18.31 -0.96
N PHE A 505 -24.49 -16.98 -0.87
CA PHE A 505 -25.43 -16.13 -0.13
C PHE A 505 -26.39 -15.45 -1.09
N GLN A 506 -27.69 -15.71 -0.95
CA GLN A 506 -28.74 -15.15 -1.80
C GLN A 506 -29.02 -13.66 -1.51
N GLY A 507 -29.79 -13.01 -2.38
CA GLY A 507 -30.23 -11.63 -2.25
C GLY A 507 -29.17 -10.60 -2.66
N VAL A 508 -29.48 -9.33 -2.41
CA VAL A 508 -28.57 -8.20 -2.58
C VAL A 508 -27.84 -7.96 -1.28
N LYS A 509 -26.53 -7.81 -1.35
CA LYS A 509 -25.71 -7.77 -0.13
C LYS A 509 -24.41 -7.01 -0.30
N LEU A 510 -23.97 -6.39 0.81
CA LEU A 510 -22.63 -5.87 1.00
C LEU A 510 -21.78 -6.97 1.67
N LEU A 511 -20.67 -7.29 1.04
CA LEU A 511 -19.65 -8.21 1.52
C LEU A 511 -18.41 -7.43 1.92
N GLN A 512 -17.88 -7.66 3.12
CA GLN A 512 -16.69 -6.94 3.61
C GLN A 512 -15.74 -7.89 4.35
N THR A 513 -14.43 -7.76 4.05
CA THR A 513 -13.36 -8.43 4.80
C THR A 513 -12.47 -7.41 5.48
N GLN A 514 -11.73 -7.86 6.48
CA GLN A 514 -10.63 -7.13 7.09
C GLN A 514 -9.32 -7.44 6.37
N ALA A 515 -8.30 -6.57 6.57
CA ALA A 515 -6.94 -6.86 6.13
C ALA A 515 -6.39 -8.10 6.87
N GLY A 516 -5.64 -8.96 6.16
CA GLY A 516 -5.06 -10.19 6.69
C GLY A 516 -5.32 -11.39 5.79
N PHE A 517 -4.80 -12.56 6.15
CA PHE A 517 -5.01 -13.81 5.40
C PHE A 517 -6.38 -14.46 5.67
N ASP A 518 -7.00 -14.17 6.80
CA ASP A 518 -8.40 -14.54 7.03
C ASP A 518 -9.32 -13.64 6.19
N GLN A 519 -9.84 -14.21 5.12
CA GLN A 519 -10.73 -13.53 4.17
C GLN A 519 -12.19 -13.97 4.34
N SER A 520 -12.60 -14.27 5.57
CA SER A 520 -14.00 -14.54 5.90
C SER A 520 -14.82 -13.27 5.80
N ALA A 521 -15.63 -13.13 4.73
CA ALA A 521 -16.42 -11.94 4.52
C ALA A 521 -17.64 -11.88 5.46
N SER A 522 -17.86 -10.72 6.07
CA SER A 522 -19.13 -10.39 6.71
C SER A 522 -20.17 -10.10 5.65
N VAL A 523 -21.39 -10.62 5.83
CA VAL A 523 -22.50 -10.48 4.88
C VAL A 523 -23.57 -9.57 5.50
N ARG A 524 -23.88 -8.45 4.83
CA ARG A 524 -24.96 -7.53 5.20
C ARG A 524 -25.95 -7.44 4.07
N TRP A 525 -27.17 -7.94 4.27
CA TRP A 525 -28.21 -7.89 3.26
C TRP A 525 -28.81 -6.50 3.12
N ALA A 526 -29.01 -6.06 1.87
CA ALA A 526 -29.84 -4.90 1.58
C ALA A 526 -31.33 -5.29 1.75
N PRO A 527 -32.21 -4.34 2.10
CA PRO A 527 -33.64 -4.61 2.16
C PRO A 527 -34.18 -5.08 0.81
N ASP A 528 -35.00 -6.12 0.79
CA ASP A 528 -35.60 -6.67 -0.43
C ASP A 528 -36.43 -5.62 -1.19
N THR A 529 -36.95 -4.63 -0.49
CA THR A 529 -37.73 -3.51 -1.06
C THR A 529 -36.90 -2.61 -1.97
N LEU A 530 -35.57 -2.58 -1.82
CA LEU A 530 -34.68 -1.72 -2.61
C LEU A 530 -34.80 -1.98 -4.13
N PHE A 531 -35.06 -3.23 -4.53
CA PHE A 531 -35.15 -3.65 -5.93
C PHE A 531 -36.57 -4.08 -6.35
N THR A 532 -37.54 -4.09 -5.42
CA THR A 532 -38.93 -4.37 -5.71
C THR A 532 -39.75 -3.09 -5.87
N ASP A 533 -39.20 -1.94 -5.46
CA ASP A 533 -39.83 -0.66 -5.65
C ASP A 533 -39.96 -0.29 -7.13
N ALA A 534 -41.12 0.23 -7.52
CA ALA A 534 -41.47 0.55 -8.90
C ALA A 534 -40.49 1.59 -9.53
N GLU A 535 -39.80 2.38 -8.73
CA GLU A 535 -38.82 3.38 -9.18
C GLU A 535 -37.51 2.72 -9.67
N PHE A 536 -37.13 1.54 -9.18
CA PHE A 536 -35.91 0.82 -9.58
C PHE A 536 -36.15 -0.28 -10.63
N ARG A 537 -37.40 -0.70 -10.85
CA ARG A 537 -37.75 -1.74 -11.82
C ARG A 537 -37.43 -1.46 -13.30
N PRO A 538 -37.43 -0.20 -13.78
CA PRO A 538 -37.12 0.08 -15.19
C PRO A 538 -35.63 0.14 -15.50
N CYS A 539 -34.74 0.12 -14.50
CA CYS A 539 -33.30 0.10 -14.67
C CYS A 539 -32.75 -1.31 -14.68
#